data_4d05283e44652df7adb2f56691cfbf8b
#
_entry.id   4d05283e44652df7adb2f56691cfbf8b
#
_cell.length_a   1.000
_cell.length_b   1.000
_cell.length_c   1.000
_cell.angle_alpha   90.00
_cell.angle_beta   90.00
_cell.angle_gamma   90.00
#
_symmetry.space_group_name_H-M   'P 1'
#
loop_
_entity.id
_entity.type
_entity.pdbx_description
1 polymer ?
#
loop_
_entity_poly.entity_id
_entity_poly.type
_entity_poly.pdbx_seq_one_letter_code
_entity_poly.pdbx_strand_id
1 'polypeptide(L)'
;KTTTTSLIYHIFKKAGLNVGLAGNIGRSLAYQVAECNYDYYVIELSSFQLDNMYKFHANIAVLMNITPDHLDRYEYEMQNYVDAKFRIIQNQTETDAFIFWNDDPIIQNELSKYGIHGQYYPFAEKKEKNAVAYVEDNQVHFEQPIAFNMEQEELALTGKHNLFNSMAAGIS
;
A
#
# COMPACT_ATOMS: atom_id res chain seq x y z
N LYS A 1 3.76 4.49 -6.04
CA LYS A 1 2.59 4.91 -5.24
C LYS A 1 1.39 5.23 -6.13
N THR A 2 1.51 6.18 -7.04
CA THR A 2 0.39 6.67 -7.87
C THR A 2 -0.28 5.54 -8.67
N THR A 3 0.50 4.68 -9.30
CA THR A 3 -0.01 3.52 -10.05
C THR A 3 -0.80 2.56 -9.15
N THR A 4 -0.24 2.19 -7.99
CA THR A 4 -0.92 1.31 -7.02
C THR A 4 -2.25 1.92 -6.57
N THR A 5 -2.22 3.19 -6.15
CA THR A 5 -3.43 3.92 -5.70
C THR A 5 -4.50 3.97 -6.80
N SER A 6 -4.09 4.24 -8.04
CA SER A 6 -5.01 4.28 -9.18
C SER A 6 -5.60 2.90 -9.50
N LEU A 7 -4.81 1.83 -9.37
CA LEU A 7 -5.29 0.45 -9.56
C LEU A 7 -6.31 0.06 -8.48
N ILE A 8 -6.01 0.29 -7.21
CA ILE A 8 -6.95 0.03 -6.11
C ILE A 8 -8.27 0.78 -6.34
N TYR A 9 -8.17 2.07 -6.64
CA TYR A 9 -9.35 2.87 -6.95
C TYR A 9 -10.15 2.30 -8.14
N HIS A 10 -9.46 1.90 -9.21
CA HIS A 10 -10.10 1.30 -10.39
C HIS A 10 -10.82 0.00 -10.05
N ILE A 11 -10.19 -0.90 -9.29
CA ILE A 11 -10.78 -2.17 -8.84
C ILE A 11 -12.04 -1.90 -8.02
N PHE A 12 -11.97 -1.00 -7.04
CA PHE A 12 -13.12 -0.65 -6.19
C PHE A 12 -14.27 -0.07 -7.01
N LYS A 13 -13.96 0.82 -7.96
CA LYS A 13 -14.98 1.38 -8.88
C LYS A 13 -15.60 0.31 -9.77
N LYS A 14 -14.82 -0.62 -10.29
CA LYS A 14 -15.32 -1.72 -11.12
C LYS A 14 -16.17 -2.71 -10.32
N ALA A 15 -15.85 -2.90 -9.05
CA ALA A 15 -16.66 -3.69 -8.12
C ALA A 15 -17.98 -2.98 -7.71
N GLY A 16 -18.22 -1.76 -8.19
CA GLY A 16 -19.45 -1.00 -7.89
C GLY A 16 -19.44 -0.29 -6.55
N LEU A 17 -18.28 -0.22 -5.86
CA LEU A 17 -18.16 0.46 -4.59
C LEU A 17 -18.26 1.99 -4.74
N ASN A 18 -18.89 2.63 -3.76
CA ASN A 18 -18.95 4.08 -3.66
C ASN A 18 -17.65 4.62 -3.05
N VAL A 19 -16.65 4.87 -3.90
CA VAL A 19 -15.26 5.19 -3.50
C VAL A 19 -14.78 6.52 -4.06
N GLY A 20 -14.07 7.28 -3.22
CA GLY A 20 -13.35 8.51 -3.58
C GLY A 20 -11.85 8.28 -3.74
N LEU A 21 -11.21 9.03 -4.65
CA LEU A 21 -9.75 9.06 -4.85
C LEU A 21 -9.20 10.39 -4.34
N ALA A 22 -8.29 10.35 -3.39
CA ALA A 22 -7.82 11.54 -2.69
C ALA A 22 -6.32 11.50 -2.35
N GLY A 23 -5.82 12.58 -1.79
CA GLY A 23 -4.47 12.74 -1.27
C GLY A 23 -3.54 13.45 -2.23
N ASN A 24 -2.39 12.87 -2.54
CA ASN A 24 -1.40 13.43 -3.46
C ASN A 24 -1.87 13.39 -4.93
N ILE A 25 -2.90 12.62 -5.22
CA ILE A 25 -3.62 12.57 -6.49
C ILE A 25 -5.13 12.68 -6.23
N GLY A 26 -5.89 12.91 -7.29
CA GLY A 26 -7.33 13.07 -7.17
C GLY A 26 -7.74 14.43 -6.61
N ARG A 27 -8.88 14.48 -5.92
CA ARG A 27 -9.36 15.71 -5.25
C ARG A 27 -8.94 15.73 -3.79
N SER A 28 -8.86 16.92 -3.22
CA SER A 28 -8.60 17.09 -1.78
C SER A 28 -9.51 16.20 -0.93
N LEU A 29 -8.93 15.45 0.01
CA LEU A 29 -9.70 14.62 0.95
C LEU A 29 -10.70 15.47 1.75
N ALA A 30 -10.26 16.63 2.25
CA ALA A 30 -11.13 17.52 3.01
C ALA A 30 -12.34 18.00 2.19
N TYR A 31 -12.13 18.33 0.90
CA TYR A 31 -13.24 18.67 0.01
C TYR A 31 -14.21 17.48 -0.16
N GLN A 32 -13.68 16.28 -0.40
CA GLN A 32 -14.53 15.11 -0.62
C GLN A 32 -15.33 14.73 0.63
N VAL A 33 -14.73 14.83 1.80
CA VAL A 33 -15.43 14.57 3.08
C VAL A 33 -16.53 15.60 3.34
N ALA A 34 -16.31 16.86 2.93
CA ALA A 34 -17.29 17.94 3.13
C ALA A 34 -18.44 17.90 2.11
N GLU A 35 -18.17 17.56 0.85
CA GLU A 35 -19.09 17.76 -0.26
C GLU A 35 -19.56 16.44 -0.91
N CYS A 36 -18.94 15.32 -0.59
CA CYS A 36 -19.24 14.00 -1.17
C CYS A 36 -19.58 13.02 -0.06
N ASN A 37 -20.37 12.02 -0.40
CA ASN A 37 -20.75 10.94 0.53
C ASN A 37 -20.19 9.60 -0.02
N TYR A 38 -18.88 9.39 0.15
CA TYR A 38 -18.23 8.13 -0.20
C TYR A 38 -18.15 7.21 1.03
N ASP A 39 -18.34 5.90 0.79
CA ASP A 39 -18.20 4.87 1.82
C ASP A 39 -16.73 4.48 2.02
N TYR A 40 -15.92 4.63 0.96
CA TYR A 40 -14.50 4.29 0.93
C TYR A 40 -13.67 5.42 0.35
N TYR A 41 -12.44 5.53 0.81
CA TYR A 41 -11.44 6.46 0.26
C TYR A 41 -10.15 5.71 -0.04
N VAL A 42 -9.68 5.80 -1.28
CA VAL A 42 -8.33 5.39 -1.67
C VAL A 42 -7.46 6.63 -1.69
N ILE A 43 -6.43 6.64 -0.83
CA ILE A 43 -5.67 7.86 -0.53
C ILE A 43 -4.19 7.63 -0.83
N GLU A 44 -3.60 8.42 -1.75
CA GLU A 44 -2.15 8.47 -1.90
C GLU A 44 -1.55 9.44 -0.89
N LEU A 45 -0.66 8.94 -0.03
CA LEU A 45 0.02 9.74 0.97
C LEU A 45 1.53 9.86 0.67
N SER A 46 2.05 11.07 0.81
CA SER A 46 3.49 11.34 0.87
C SER A 46 3.98 11.22 2.32
N SER A 47 5.29 11.04 2.52
CA SER A 47 5.90 11.09 3.85
C SER A 47 5.61 12.40 4.57
N PHE A 48 5.63 13.53 3.85
CA PHE A 48 5.32 14.87 4.40
C PHE A 48 3.90 15.01 4.93
N GLN A 49 2.93 14.35 4.28
CA GLN A 49 1.55 14.32 4.76
C GLN A 49 1.46 13.48 6.02
N LEU A 50 2.12 12.32 6.05
CA LEU A 50 2.13 11.42 7.19
C LEU A 50 2.78 12.05 8.44
N ASP A 51 3.78 12.91 8.29
CA ASP A 51 4.44 13.61 9.41
C ASP A 51 3.46 14.40 10.29
N ASN A 52 2.38 14.90 9.70
CA ASN A 52 1.38 15.70 10.40
C ASN A 52 0.07 14.96 10.68
N MET A 53 0.00 13.66 10.41
CA MET A 53 -1.19 12.83 10.58
C MET A 53 -1.14 12.01 11.88
N TYR A 54 -1.35 12.64 13.01
CA TYR A 54 -1.25 11.99 14.34
C TYR A 54 -2.41 11.04 14.67
N LYS A 55 -3.61 11.34 14.16
CA LYS A 55 -4.85 10.58 14.43
C LYS A 55 -5.34 9.80 13.21
N PHE A 56 -4.61 9.86 12.11
CA PHE A 56 -4.98 9.12 10.91
C PHE A 56 -4.95 7.62 11.20
N HIS A 57 -6.00 6.93 10.77
CA HIS A 57 -6.16 5.50 10.87
C HIS A 57 -6.43 4.93 9.48
N ALA A 58 -5.60 4.02 9.02
CA ALA A 58 -5.78 3.32 7.76
C ALA A 58 -6.31 1.90 8.04
N ASN A 59 -7.49 1.56 7.54
CA ASN A 59 -7.99 0.19 7.61
C ASN A 59 -7.13 -0.75 6.76
N ILE A 60 -6.66 -0.26 5.61
CA ILE A 60 -5.69 -0.95 4.77
C ILE A 60 -4.54 0.02 4.49
N ALA A 61 -3.35 -0.30 4.97
CA ALA A 61 -2.13 0.44 4.68
C ALA A 61 -1.28 -0.31 3.66
N VAL A 62 -0.80 0.38 2.63
CA VAL A 62 0.05 -0.20 1.57
C VAL A 62 1.40 0.51 1.53
N LEU A 63 2.48 -0.22 1.78
CA LEU A 63 3.86 0.27 1.71
C LEU A 63 4.64 -0.51 0.64
N MET A 64 4.82 0.13 -0.53
CA MET A 64 5.39 -0.54 -1.70
C MET A 64 6.90 -0.74 -1.58
N ASN A 65 7.62 0.34 -1.28
CA ASN A 65 9.07 0.34 -1.15
C ASN A 65 9.56 1.60 -0.43
N ILE A 66 10.78 1.52 0.10
CA ILE A 66 11.46 2.65 0.71
C ILE A 66 12.80 2.87 0.00
N THR A 67 12.86 3.90 -0.83
CA THR A 67 14.08 4.36 -1.50
C THR A 67 14.36 5.80 -1.09
N PRO A 68 15.63 6.21 -0.91
CA PRO A 68 15.96 7.57 -0.53
C PRO A 68 15.35 8.59 -1.49
N ASP A 69 14.59 9.52 -0.95
CA ASP A 69 13.96 10.61 -1.69
C ASP A 69 13.73 11.78 -0.74
N HIS A 70 13.92 13.01 -1.23
CA HIS A 70 13.69 14.23 -0.46
C HIS A 70 14.37 14.26 0.93
N LEU A 71 15.56 13.68 1.07
CA LEU A 71 16.27 13.61 2.36
C LEU A 71 16.65 14.98 2.94
N ASP A 72 16.72 16.01 2.10
CA ASP A 72 16.87 17.41 2.51
C ASP A 72 15.81 17.86 3.53
N ARG A 73 14.63 17.26 3.49
CA ARG A 73 13.54 17.51 4.44
C ARG A 73 13.60 16.69 5.71
N TYR A 74 14.47 15.71 5.76
CA TYR A 74 14.67 14.78 6.86
C TYR A 74 16.07 14.88 7.46
N GLU A 75 16.66 16.11 7.41
CA GLU A 75 18.00 16.39 7.96
C GLU A 75 19.08 15.50 7.34
N TYR A 76 18.86 15.00 6.11
CA TYR A 76 19.67 14.01 5.41
C TYR A 76 19.78 12.66 6.15
N GLU A 77 18.95 12.43 7.17
CA GLU A 77 18.88 11.20 7.94
C GLU A 77 17.82 10.25 7.36
N MET A 78 18.27 9.11 6.84
CA MET A 78 17.39 8.11 6.24
C MET A 78 16.35 7.57 7.22
N GLN A 79 16.71 7.43 8.51
CA GLN A 79 15.79 6.94 9.54
C GLN A 79 14.58 7.84 9.72
N ASN A 80 14.77 9.17 9.72
CA ASN A 80 13.65 10.11 9.83
C ASN A 80 12.63 9.95 8.69
N TYR A 81 13.14 9.70 7.46
CA TYR A 81 12.29 9.43 6.31
C TYR A 81 11.55 8.08 6.41
N VAL A 82 12.23 7.06 6.93
CA VAL A 82 11.62 5.74 7.18
C VAL A 82 10.53 5.86 8.23
N ASP A 83 10.82 6.52 9.36
CA ASP A 83 9.87 6.75 10.45
C ASP A 83 8.61 7.47 9.94
N ALA A 84 8.79 8.51 9.12
CA ALA A 84 7.69 9.22 8.50
C ALA A 84 6.77 8.28 7.65
N LYS A 85 7.36 7.37 6.88
CA LYS A 85 6.58 6.41 6.09
C LYS A 85 5.85 5.37 6.93
N PHE A 86 6.49 4.87 7.99
CA PHE A 86 5.87 3.89 8.90
C PHE A 86 4.72 4.47 9.72
N ARG A 87 4.58 5.80 9.79
CA ARG A 87 3.39 6.42 10.41
C ARG A 87 2.07 6.02 9.73
N ILE A 88 2.11 5.46 8.52
CA ILE A 88 0.90 4.97 7.86
C ILE A 88 0.17 3.87 8.65
N ILE A 89 0.91 3.14 9.50
CA ILE A 89 0.37 2.05 10.34
C ILE A 89 0.19 2.44 11.81
N GLN A 90 0.57 3.67 12.21
CA GLN A 90 0.71 4.07 13.63
C GLN A 90 -0.54 3.88 14.49
N ASN A 91 -1.73 3.92 13.89
CA ASN A 91 -3.01 3.80 14.60
C ASN A 91 -3.81 2.56 14.16
N GLN A 92 -3.17 1.61 13.46
CA GLN A 92 -3.84 0.37 13.09
C GLN A 92 -4.13 -0.50 14.32
N THR A 93 -5.18 -1.29 14.20
CA THR A 93 -5.63 -2.28 15.17
C THR A 93 -5.51 -3.68 14.59
N GLU A 94 -5.78 -4.70 15.36
CA GLU A 94 -5.70 -6.12 14.94
C GLU A 94 -6.67 -6.49 13.79
N THR A 95 -7.67 -5.65 13.52
CA THR A 95 -8.62 -5.87 12.42
C THR A 95 -8.20 -5.20 11.12
N ASP A 96 -7.16 -4.40 11.14
CA ASP A 96 -6.66 -3.66 9.98
C ASP A 96 -5.60 -4.45 9.22
N ALA A 97 -5.35 -4.09 7.96
CA ALA A 97 -4.41 -4.78 7.09
C ALA A 97 -3.17 -3.92 6.79
N PHE A 98 -2.00 -4.54 6.86
CA PHE A 98 -0.74 -3.96 6.41
C PHE A 98 -0.17 -4.77 5.24
N ILE A 99 -0.23 -4.20 4.04
CA ILE A 99 0.27 -4.78 2.79
C ILE A 99 1.63 -4.17 2.49
N PHE A 100 2.65 -4.99 2.29
CA PHE A 100 4.00 -4.49 2.02
C PHE A 100 4.82 -5.42 1.14
N TRP A 101 5.81 -4.85 0.44
CA TRP A 101 6.74 -5.62 -0.36
C TRP A 101 7.79 -6.30 0.52
N ASN A 102 7.74 -7.63 0.55
CA ASN A 102 8.58 -8.46 1.43
C ASN A 102 10.07 -8.43 1.04
N ASP A 103 10.39 -8.20 -0.23
CA ASP A 103 11.77 -8.17 -0.72
C ASP A 103 12.47 -6.82 -0.49
N ASP A 104 11.79 -5.80 0.07
CA ASP A 104 12.41 -4.52 0.41
C ASP A 104 13.21 -4.65 1.71
N PRO A 105 14.57 -4.51 1.65
CA PRO A 105 15.41 -4.74 2.82
C PRO A 105 15.20 -3.72 3.94
N ILE A 106 14.79 -2.49 3.59
CA ILE A 106 14.52 -1.45 4.59
C ILE A 106 13.25 -1.80 5.33
N ILE A 107 12.17 -2.15 4.62
CA ILE A 107 10.92 -2.57 5.26
C ILE A 107 11.19 -3.75 6.19
N GLN A 108 11.88 -4.79 5.73
CA GLN A 108 12.17 -5.98 6.53
C GLN A 108 12.95 -5.66 7.82
N ASN A 109 13.97 -4.82 7.74
CA ASN A 109 14.77 -4.43 8.90
C ASN A 109 13.97 -3.60 9.92
N GLU A 110 12.97 -2.90 9.47
CA GLU A 110 12.19 -1.96 10.28
C GLU A 110 10.94 -2.59 10.92
N LEU A 111 10.41 -3.68 10.34
CA LEU A 111 9.17 -4.30 10.83
C LEU A 111 9.17 -4.59 12.34
N SER A 112 10.30 -5.00 12.91
CA SER A 112 10.42 -5.31 14.33
C SER A 112 10.47 -4.09 15.26
N LYS A 113 10.75 -2.91 14.72
CA LYS A 113 10.91 -1.67 15.50
C LYS A 113 9.56 -0.98 15.75
N TYR A 114 8.61 -1.18 14.86
CA TYR A 114 7.29 -0.58 14.98
C TYR A 114 6.32 -1.61 15.55
N GLY A 115 5.54 -1.23 16.54
CA GLY A 115 4.48 -2.07 17.11
C GLY A 115 3.33 -2.20 16.10
N ILE A 116 3.48 -3.12 15.17
CA ILE A 116 2.46 -3.35 14.15
C ILE A 116 1.34 -4.18 14.76
N HIS A 117 0.17 -3.59 14.85
CA HIS A 117 -1.04 -4.22 15.42
C HIS A 117 -1.92 -4.87 14.34
N GLY A 118 -1.81 -4.42 13.08
CA GLY A 118 -2.58 -4.95 11.95
C GLY A 118 -2.13 -6.35 11.50
N GLN A 119 -2.96 -6.97 10.69
CA GLN A 119 -2.64 -8.24 10.04
C GLN A 119 -1.64 -8.02 8.90
N TYR A 120 -0.65 -8.88 8.75
CA TYR A 120 0.37 -8.79 7.72
C TYR A 120 -0.08 -9.44 6.41
N TYR A 121 0.10 -8.71 5.31
CA TYR A 121 -0.13 -9.19 3.95
C TYR A 121 1.09 -8.90 3.07
N PRO A 122 2.23 -9.60 3.30
CA PRO A 122 3.43 -9.42 2.50
C PRO A 122 3.27 -10.00 1.09
N PHE A 123 3.75 -9.28 0.08
CA PHE A 123 3.89 -9.82 -1.27
C PHE A 123 5.37 -9.84 -1.68
N ALA A 124 5.76 -10.81 -2.52
CA ALA A 124 7.12 -11.05 -2.93
C ALA A 124 7.23 -11.33 -4.44
N GLU A 125 8.42 -11.17 -5.02
CA GLU A 125 8.66 -11.54 -6.42
C GLU A 125 8.50 -13.05 -6.64
N LYS A 126 8.92 -13.86 -5.65
CA LYS A 126 8.88 -15.32 -5.70
C LYS A 126 8.14 -15.86 -4.48
N LYS A 127 7.74 -17.11 -4.58
CA LYS A 127 7.13 -17.81 -3.45
C LYS A 127 8.06 -17.84 -2.24
N GLU A 128 7.62 -17.23 -1.16
CA GLU A 128 8.27 -17.24 0.14
C GLU A 128 7.28 -17.68 1.22
N LYS A 129 7.82 -18.20 2.35
CA LYS A 129 7.01 -18.86 3.39
C LYS A 129 5.85 -17.99 3.91
N ASN A 130 6.01 -16.68 3.93
CA ASN A 130 5.03 -15.74 4.50
C ASN A 130 4.35 -14.86 3.45
N ALA A 131 4.76 -14.95 2.18
CA ALA A 131 4.16 -14.13 1.13
C ALA A 131 2.75 -14.60 0.82
N VAL A 132 1.79 -13.68 0.81
CA VAL A 132 0.38 -13.93 0.47
C VAL A 132 0.06 -13.65 -0.99
N ALA A 133 0.99 -13.01 -1.72
CA ALA A 133 0.98 -12.93 -3.17
C ALA A 133 2.43 -13.03 -3.70
N TYR A 134 2.60 -13.76 -4.78
CA TYR A 134 3.91 -14.02 -5.39
C TYR A 134 3.76 -14.47 -6.84
N VAL A 135 4.91 -14.61 -7.55
CA VAL A 135 4.94 -15.17 -8.91
C VAL A 135 5.55 -16.57 -8.86
N GLU A 136 4.88 -17.50 -9.52
CA GLU A 136 5.37 -18.86 -9.77
C GLU A 136 4.81 -19.32 -11.13
N ASP A 137 5.63 -19.96 -11.96
CA ASP A 137 5.25 -20.52 -13.27
C ASP A 137 4.51 -19.53 -14.21
N ASN A 138 4.99 -18.30 -14.30
CA ASN A 138 4.39 -17.19 -15.07
C ASN A 138 3.00 -16.74 -14.61
N GLN A 139 2.54 -17.24 -13.48
CA GLN A 139 1.29 -16.83 -12.86
C GLN A 139 1.53 -15.97 -11.62
N VAL A 140 0.61 -15.06 -11.36
CA VAL A 140 0.51 -14.34 -10.10
C VAL A 140 -0.45 -15.12 -9.20
N HIS A 141 0.05 -15.58 -8.08
CA HIS A 141 -0.70 -16.29 -7.06
C HIS A 141 -1.11 -15.34 -5.95
N PHE A 142 -2.36 -15.40 -5.56
CA PHE A 142 -2.89 -14.75 -4.37
C PHE A 142 -3.42 -15.85 -3.44
N GLU A 143 -2.93 -15.88 -2.20
CA GLU A 143 -3.35 -16.85 -1.19
C GLU A 143 -4.30 -16.23 -0.16
N GLN A 144 -4.16 -14.92 0.07
CA GLN A 144 -4.99 -14.17 1.02
C GLN A 144 -5.24 -12.75 0.49
N PRO A 145 -6.35 -12.10 0.89
CA PRO A 145 -7.46 -12.62 1.71
C PRO A 145 -8.35 -13.63 0.98
N ILE A 146 -8.28 -13.65 -0.36
CA ILE A 146 -9.03 -14.58 -1.22
C ILE A 146 -8.04 -15.26 -2.15
N ALA A 147 -8.06 -16.59 -2.19
CA ALA A 147 -7.17 -17.36 -3.05
C ALA A 147 -7.64 -17.34 -4.52
N PHE A 148 -6.77 -16.88 -5.42
CA PHE A 148 -6.94 -16.96 -6.87
C PHE A 148 -5.59 -16.83 -7.59
N ASN A 149 -5.55 -17.21 -8.85
CA ASN A 149 -4.39 -17.05 -9.71
C ASN A 149 -4.78 -16.33 -10.99
N MET A 150 -3.83 -15.64 -11.61
CA MET A 150 -3.99 -15.07 -12.95
C MET A 150 -2.67 -15.11 -13.72
N GLU A 151 -2.74 -15.22 -15.03
CA GLU A 151 -1.55 -15.14 -15.87
C GLU A 151 -0.96 -13.73 -15.81
N GLN A 152 0.37 -13.61 -15.82
CA GLN A 152 1.01 -12.29 -15.85
C GLN A 152 0.60 -11.47 -17.08
N GLU A 153 0.28 -12.14 -18.18
CA GLU A 153 -0.17 -11.51 -19.44
C GLU A 153 -1.59 -10.91 -19.34
N GLU A 154 -2.38 -11.35 -18.37
CA GLU A 154 -3.73 -10.82 -18.11
C GLU A 154 -3.71 -9.54 -17.28
N LEU A 155 -2.55 -9.20 -16.69
CA LEU A 155 -2.40 -7.95 -15.96
C LEU A 155 -2.58 -6.74 -16.90
N ALA A 156 -3.40 -5.80 -16.47
CA ALA A 156 -3.69 -4.57 -17.23
C ALA A 156 -2.43 -3.71 -17.49
N LEU A 157 -1.39 -3.88 -16.66
CA LEU A 157 -0.15 -3.13 -16.74
C LEU A 157 1.04 -4.10 -16.80
N THR A 158 1.94 -3.87 -17.76
CA THR A 158 3.13 -4.69 -17.99
C THR A 158 4.38 -4.15 -17.29
N GLY A 159 5.35 -5.04 -17.07
CA GLY A 159 6.65 -4.72 -16.46
C GLY A 159 6.71 -4.99 -14.95
N LYS A 160 7.93 -5.25 -14.46
CA LYS A 160 8.20 -5.72 -13.09
C LYS A 160 7.60 -4.82 -12.00
N HIS A 161 7.75 -3.51 -12.12
CA HIS A 161 7.17 -2.58 -11.13
C HIS A 161 5.64 -2.60 -11.13
N ASN A 162 5.04 -2.82 -12.29
CA ASN A 162 3.58 -2.90 -12.40
C ASN A 162 3.04 -4.24 -11.91
N LEU A 163 3.83 -5.29 -11.99
CA LEU A 163 3.53 -6.57 -11.35
C LEU A 163 3.37 -6.40 -9.83
N PHE A 164 4.32 -5.71 -9.18
CA PHE A 164 4.24 -5.40 -7.75
C PHE A 164 3.05 -4.48 -7.41
N ASN A 165 2.79 -3.47 -8.24
CA ASN A 165 1.62 -2.61 -8.10
C ASN A 165 0.32 -3.42 -8.19
N SER A 166 0.27 -4.40 -9.10
CA SER A 166 -0.90 -5.27 -9.29
C SER A 166 -1.08 -6.24 -8.13
N MET A 167 0.00 -6.83 -7.59
CA MET A 167 -0.09 -7.68 -6.39
C MET A 167 -0.61 -6.89 -5.19
N ALA A 168 -0.05 -5.73 -4.90
CA ALA A 168 -0.52 -4.90 -3.79
C ALA A 168 -1.99 -4.49 -3.95
N ALA A 169 -2.41 -4.15 -5.18
CA ALA A 169 -3.80 -3.77 -5.46
C ALA A 169 -4.76 -4.98 -5.41
N GLY A 170 -4.31 -6.17 -5.79
CA GLY A 170 -5.11 -7.39 -5.73
C GLY A 170 -5.34 -7.91 -4.31
N ILE A 171 -4.42 -7.61 -3.37
CA ILE A 171 -4.60 -7.92 -1.94
C ILE A 171 -5.56 -6.93 -1.27
N SER A 172 -5.62 -5.67 -1.74
CA SER A 172 -6.39 -4.57 -1.13
C SER A 172 -7.89 -4.74 -1.33
#